data_9a9e1dfb9ad4c445382e33aa1b63eac0
#
_entry.id   9a9e1dfb9ad4c445382e33aa1b63eac0
#
_cell.length_a   1.000
_cell.length_b   1.000
_cell.length_c   1.000
_cell.angle_alpha   90.00
_cell.angle_beta   90.00
_cell.angle_gamma   90.00
#
_symmetry.space_group_name_H-M   'P 1'
#
loop_
_entity.id
_entity.type
_entity.pdbx_description
1 polymer ?
#
loop_
_entity_poly.entity_id
_entity_poly.type
_entity_poly.pdbx_seq_one_letter_code
_entity_poly.pdbx_strand_id
1 'polypeptide(L)'
;MFSKIEEIPVVTAADENYAPYLSVMISTLLKQTSRSTPIRFVIIDDDLSVASKEKLIQTARNHSNAAVIQFVKVDESVYEDFLVSDHITTTAYFRISMPKILAKKQYKKILYIDADTLILDDIQKLYQQDLEGKTIGAIIDPGQTKALERLGVDSKDYYFNSGVMVIDVDRWNQQEITEKTISYLKKHGDKIIYHDQDALNAVLYEQWHPFHPRWNMQASLVSDKHPAPTEAYKKAYKEGRENPAIIHFTGHDKPWNTLEDHPFQEKYMELLNKSIFMKTVNVK
;
A
#
# COMPACT_ATOMS: atom_id res chain seq x y z
N MET A 1 24.88 -15.63 19.35
CA MET A 1 23.46 -15.92 19.02
C MET A 1 23.17 -15.21 17.71
N PHE A 2 22.96 -15.94 16.63
CA PHE A 2 22.47 -15.32 15.39
C PHE A 2 21.02 -14.92 15.65
N SER A 3 20.70 -13.62 15.62
CA SER A 3 19.32 -13.16 15.68
C SER A 3 18.59 -13.79 14.49
N LYS A 4 17.50 -14.51 14.75
CA LYS A 4 16.63 -15.05 13.71
C LYS A 4 16.14 -13.86 12.89
N ILE A 5 16.48 -13.80 11.60
CA ILE A 5 15.98 -12.75 10.73
C ILE A 5 14.45 -12.89 10.71
N GLU A 6 13.75 -11.85 11.13
CA GLU A 6 12.29 -11.82 11.20
C GLU A 6 11.70 -11.82 9.78
N GLU A 7 10.69 -12.65 9.56
CA GLU A 7 9.92 -12.65 8.31
C GLU A 7 9.12 -11.35 8.20
N ILE A 8 9.21 -10.67 7.05
CA ILE A 8 8.43 -9.46 6.78
C ILE A 8 7.14 -9.84 6.05
N PRO A 9 5.98 -9.72 6.70
CA PRO A 9 4.69 -9.90 6.04
C PRO A 9 4.34 -8.64 5.24
N VAL A 10 4.41 -8.73 3.91
CA VAL A 10 4.00 -7.69 2.97
C VAL A 10 2.59 -8.01 2.48
N VAL A 11 1.66 -7.14 2.77
CA VAL A 11 0.25 -7.32 2.44
C VAL A 11 -0.14 -6.38 1.32
N THR A 12 -0.93 -6.88 0.38
CA THR A 12 -1.45 -6.12 -0.76
C THR A 12 -2.78 -6.71 -1.20
N ALA A 13 -3.53 -6.00 -2.03
CA ALA A 13 -4.75 -6.49 -2.65
C ALA A 13 -4.66 -6.34 -4.17
N ALA A 14 -5.23 -7.27 -4.90
CA ALA A 14 -5.30 -7.20 -6.36
C ALA A 14 -6.45 -8.03 -6.92
N ASP A 15 -7.07 -7.48 -7.96
CA ASP A 15 -7.93 -8.18 -8.90
C ASP A 15 -7.12 -8.67 -10.13
N GLU A 16 -7.80 -9.31 -11.07
CA GLU A 16 -7.17 -9.83 -12.29
C GLU A 16 -6.53 -8.71 -13.14
N ASN A 17 -7.12 -7.51 -13.18
CA ASN A 17 -6.59 -6.37 -13.94
C ASN A 17 -5.28 -5.84 -13.34
N TYR A 18 -5.14 -5.92 -12.02
CA TYR A 18 -3.95 -5.45 -11.30
C TYR A 18 -2.84 -6.49 -11.16
N ALA A 19 -3.07 -7.75 -11.50
CA ALA A 19 -2.07 -8.82 -11.41
C ALA A 19 -0.74 -8.51 -12.14
N PRO A 20 -0.72 -7.94 -13.37
CA PRO A 20 0.53 -7.56 -14.06
C PRO A 20 1.31 -6.49 -13.28
N TYR A 21 0.64 -5.50 -12.72
CA TYR A 21 1.25 -4.39 -12.00
C TYR A 21 1.77 -4.83 -10.63
N LEU A 22 1.01 -5.68 -9.94
CA LEU A 22 1.46 -6.36 -8.73
C LEU A 22 2.76 -7.15 -8.98
N SER A 23 2.92 -7.77 -10.15
CA SER A 23 4.16 -8.47 -10.49
C SER A 23 5.37 -7.53 -10.54
N VAL A 24 5.20 -6.27 -10.95
CA VAL A 24 6.25 -5.24 -10.95
C VAL A 24 6.60 -4.86 -9.51
N MET A 25 5.60 -4.64 -8.67
CA MET A 25 5.81 -4.34 -7.24
C MET A 25 6.60 -5.47 -6.57
N ILE A 26 6.16 -6.74 -6.70
CA ILE A 26 6.85 -7.92 -6.13
C ILE A 26 8.28 -8.01 -6.65
N SER A 27 8.48 -7.89 -7.95
CA SER A 27 9.79 -8.00 -8.60
C SER A 27 10.76 -6.93 -8.10
N THR A 28 10.31 -5.67 -8.02
CA THR A 28 11.15 -4.56 -7.58
C THR A 28 11.43 -4.63 -6.09
N LEU A 29 10.48 -5.02 -5.27
CA LEU A 29 10.67 -5.23 -3.84
C LEU A 29 11.74 -6.29 -3.57
N LEU A 30 11.63 -7.46 -4.19
CA LEU A 30 12.59 -8.55 -3.99
C LEU A 30 13.97 -8.24 -4.56
N LYS A 31 14.06 -7.39 -5.58
CA LYS A 31 15.34 -6.93 -6.12
C LYS A 31 16.07 -6.01 -5.16
N GLN A 32 15.37 -5.19 -4.40
CA GLN A 32 15.95 -4.23 -3.46
C GLN A 32 16.21 -4.83 -2.07
N THR A 33 15.45 -5.84 -1.69
CA THR A 33 15.58 -6.48 -0.38
C THR A 33 16.67 -7.56 -0.40
N SER A 34 17.39 -7.74 0.69
CA SER A 34 18.39 -8.80 0.82
C SER A 34 17.76 -10.18 0.58
N ARG A 35 18.44 -11.02 -0.21
CA ARG A 35 17.98 -12.40 -0.49
C ARG A 35 17.85 -13.28 0.75
N SER A 36 18.51 -12.92 1.83
CA SER A 36 18.43 -13.63 3.12
C SER A 36 17.25 -13.18 3.97
N THR A 37 16.62 -12.05 3.66
CA THR A 37 15.43 -11.57 4.39
C THR A 37 14.20 -12.34 3.93
N PRO A 38 13.54 -13.11 4.81
CA PRO A 38 12.34 -13.83 4.44
C PRO A 38 11.18 -12.84 4.20
N ILE A 39 10.56 -12.93 3.04
CA ILE A 39 9.39 -12.11 2.69
C ILE A 39 8.18 -13.01 2.50
N ARG A 40 7.08 -12.68 3.17
CA ARG A 40 5.79 -13.31 2.90
C ARG A 40 4.84 -12.31 2.31
N PHE A 41 4.53 -12.47 1.03
CA PHE A 41 3.43 -11.74 0.41
C PHE A 41 2.10 -12.37 0.81
N VAL A 42 1.23 -11.59 1.42
CA VAL A 42 -0.16 -11.95 1.67
C VAL A 42 -1.01 -11.13 0.71
N ILE A 43 -1.48 -11.77 -0.34
CA ILE A 43 -2.26 -11.13 -1.39
C ILE A 43 -3.74 -11.37 -1.10
N ILE A 44 -4.48 -10.29 -0.85
CA ILE A 44 -5.93 -10.32 -0.82
C ILE A 44 -6.40 -10.56 -2.25
N ASP A 45 -7.03 -11.71 -2.45
CA ASP A 45 -7.40 -12.25 -3.74
C ASP A 45 -8.82 -11.82 -4.11
N ASP A 46 -8.92 -10.85 -5.01
CA ASP A 46 -10.17 -10.39 -5.63
C ASP A 46 -10.32 -11.03 -7.02
N ASP A 47 -10.68 -12.30 -7.01
CA ASP A 47 -10.90 -13.15 -8.18
C ASP A 47 -9.74 -13.27 -9.18
N LEU A 48 -8.51 -13.31 -8.66
CA LEU A 48 -7.36 -13.66 -9.47
C LEU A 48 -7.51 -15.06 -10.09
N SER A 49 -7.28 -15.18 -11.39
CA SER A 49 -7.24 -16.47 -12.07
C SER A 49 -6.10 -17.37 -11.57
N VAL A 50 -6.25 -18.68 -11.75
CA VAL A 50 -5.19 -19.64 -11.42
C VAL A 50 -3.91 -19.31 -12.16
N ALA A 51 -4.01 -18.93 -13.44
CA ALA A 51 -2.87 -18.56 -14.28
C ALA A 51 -2.13 -17.32 -13.76
N SER A 52 -2.86 -16.28 -13.30
CA SER A 52 -2.27 -15.09 -12.71
C SER A 52 -1.61 -15.39 -11.36
N LYS A 53 -2.21 -16.22 -10.53
CA LYS A 53 -1.61 -16.68 -9.28
C LYS A 53 -0.28 -17.42 -9.51
N GLU A 54 -0.25 -18.33 -10.49
CA GLU A 54 0.97 -19.06 -10.87
C GLU A 54 2.07 -18.12 -11.36
N LYS A 55 1.73 -17.12 -12.20
CA LYS A 55 2.67 -16.11 -12.69
C LYS A 55 3.23 -15.26 -11.54
N LEU A 56 2.41 -14.87 -10.57
CA LEU A 56 2.85 -14.12 -9.38
C LEU A 56 3.82 -14.97 -8.52
N ILE A 57 3.48 -16.24 -8.28
CA ILE A 57 4.37 -17.17 -7.57
C ILE A 57 5.70 -17.34 -8.32
N GLN A 58 5.66 -17.49 -9.63
CA GLN A 58 6.88 -17.61 -10.43
C GLN A 58 7.71 -16.33 -10.43
N THR A 59 7.06 -15.14 -10.43
CA THR A 59 7.74 -13.86 -10.29
C THR A 59 8.54 -13.81 -8.98
N ALA A 60 7.93 -14.19 -7.86
CA ALA A 60 8.63 -14.23 -6.58
C ALA A 60 9.81 -15.22 -6.58
N ARG A 61 9.61 -16.42 -7.08
CA ARG A 61 10.65 -17.47 -7.15
C ARG A 61 11.85 -17.07 -8.01
N ASN A 62 11.63 -16.30 -9.08
CA ASN A 62 12.71 -15.85 -9.96
C ASN A 62 13.66 -14.87 -9.28
N HIS A 63 13.23 -14.19 -8.20
CA HIS A 63 14.04 -13.21 -7.48
C HIS A 63 14.61 -13.75 -6.17
N SER A 64 13.84 -14.51 -5.40
CA SER A 64 14.27 -14.98 -4.08
C SER A 64 13.60 -16.30 -3.67
N ASN A 65 14.41 -17.29 -3.26
CA ASN A 65 13.89 -18.52 -2.69
C ASN A 65 13.30 -18.34 -1.28
N ALA A 66 13.60 -17.21 -0.61
CA ALA A 66 13.08 -16.89 0.72
C ALA A 66 11.69 -16.19 0.63
N ALA A 67 11.20 -15.87 -0.57
CA ALA A 67 9.90 -15.25 -0.75
C ALA A 67 8.80 -16.30 -0.91
N VAL A 68 7.70 -16.09 -0.18
CA VAL A 68 6.49 -16.95 -0.23
C VAL A 68 5.29 -16.09 -0.57
N ILE A 69 4.41 -16.57 -1.43
CA ILE A 69 3.11 -15.93 -1.71
C ILE A 69 1.99 -16.76 -1.09
N GLN A 70 1.10 -16.09 -0.39
CA GLN A 70 -0.13 -16.63 0.15
C GLN A 70 -1.30 -15.79 -0.35
N PHE A 71 -2.29 -16.43 -0.96
CA PHE A 71 -3.55 -15.79 -1.36
C PHE A 71 -4.59 -15.95 -0.25
N VAL A 72 -5.36 -14.89 0.02
CA VAL A 72 -6.39 -14.86 1.06
C VAL A 72 -7.65 -14.25 0.48
N LYS A 73 -8.74 -14.99 0.50
CA LYS A 73 -10.09 -14.46 0.20
C LYS A 73 -10.65 -13.76 1.42
N VAL A 74 -11.34 -12.65 1.19
CA VAL A 74 -12.07 -11.88 2.20
C VAL A 74 -13.57 -12.11 1.95
N ASP A 75 -14.34 -12.09 3.01
CA ASP A 75 -15.80 -12.11 2.92
C ASP A 75 -16.30 -10.74 2.44
N GLU A 76 -16.70 -10.68 1.20
CA GLU A 76 -17.13 -9.46 0.51
C GLU A 76 -18.47 -8.94 1.04
N SER A 77 -19.31 -9.81 1.60
CA SER A 77 -20.65 -9.45 2.09
C SER A 77 -20.63 -8.31 3.11
N VAL A 78 -19.51 -8.13 3.81
CA VAL A 78 -19.31 -7.01 4.75
C VAL A 78 -19.29 -5.65 4.05
N TYR A 79 -18.99 -5.62 2.74
CA TYR A 79 -18.76 -4.40 1.95
C TYR A 79 -19.79 -4.17 0.84
N GLU A 80 -20.79 -5.06 0.67
CA GLU A 80 -21.81 -4.98 -0.39
C GLU A 80 -22.59 -3.66 -0.38
N ASP A 81 -22.78 -3.05 0.79
CA ASP A 81 -23.53 -1.80 0.96
C ASP A 81 -22.67 -0.54 0.77
N PHE A 82 -21.39 -0.69 0.48
CA PHE A 82 -20.50 0.46 0.36
C PHE A 82 -20.44 1.03 -1.04
N LEU A 83 -20.15 2.34 -1.11
CA LEU A 83 -20.01 3.05 -2.39
C LEU A 83 -18.88 2.43 -3.21
N VAL A 84 -19.26 1.71 -4.24
CA VAL A 84 -18.39 1.30 -5.34
C VAL A 84 -18.62 2.30 -6.46
N SER A 85 -17.61 3.05 -6.85
CA SER A 85 -17.66 3.91 -8.04
C SER A 85 -16.91 3.23 -9.18
N ASP A 86 -17.08 3.69 -10.43
CA ASP A 86 -16.43 3.14 -11.63
C ASP A 86 -14.89 3.01 -11.51
N HIS A 87 -14.29 3.61 -10.48
CA HIS A 87 -12.85 3.70 -10.27
C HIS A 87 -12.35 3.00 -9.01
N ILE A 88 -13.24 2.47 -8.14
CA ILE A 88 -12.87 1.86 -6.88
C ILE A 88 -13.65 0.58 -6.67
N THR A 89 -12.90 -0.50 -6.69
CA THR A 89 -13.37 -1.85 -6.47
C THR A 89 -13.53 -2.13 -4.97
N THR A 90 -14.27 -3.16 -4.64
CA THR A 90 -14.36 -3.75 -3.28
C THR A 90 -12.97 -4.01 -2.68
N THR A 91 -11.99 -4.28 -3.54
CA THR A 91 -10.56 -4.47 -3.20
C THR A 91 -9.98 -3.35 -2.33
N ALA A 92 -10.38 -2.09 -2.58
CA ALA A 92 -9.90 -0.95 -1.78
C ALA A 92 -10.32 -1.06 -0.30
N TYR A 93 -11.49 -1.63 -0.02
CA TYR A 93 -11.97 -1.82 1.35
C TYR A 93 -11.34 -3.02 2.07
N PHE A 94 -10.73 -3.95 1.35
CA PHE A 94 -10.13 -5.15 1.96
C PHE A 94 -8.99 -4.81 2.91
N ARG A 95 -8.27 -3.69 2.68
CA ARG A 95 -7.22 -3.23 3.61
C ARG A 95 -7.74 -2.95 5.02
N ILE A 96 -9.03 -2.60 5.18
CA ILE A 96 -9.65 -2.35 6.48
C ILE A 96 -9.75 -3.62 7.32
N SER A 97 -10.11 -4.75 6.70
CA SER A 97 -10.30 -6.04 7.41
C SER A 97 -9.02 -6.83 7.60
N MET A 98 -8.00 -6.52 6.83
CA MET A 98 -6.79 -7.30 6.73
C MET A 98 -6.06 -7.52 8.08
N PRO A 99 -5.86 -6.51 8.95
CA PRO A 99 -5.17 -6.75 10.22
C PRO A 99 -5.93 -7.71 11.13
N LYS A 100 -7.27 -7.68 11.09
CA LYS A 100 -8.11 -8.62 11.85
C LYS A 100 -7.98 -10.07 11.33
N ILE A 101 -7.90 -10.25 10.01
CA ILE A 101 -7.69 -11.57 9.38
C ILE A 101 -6.30 -12.11 9.72
N LEU A 102 -5.29 -11.25 9.70
CA LEU A 102 -3.90 -11.63 9.91
C LEU A 102 -3.54 -11.83 11.39
N ALA A 103 -4.27 -11.22 12.32
CA ALA A 103 -4.12 -11.50 13.75
C ALA A 103 -4.34 -12.99 14.06
N LYS A 104 -5.29 -13.65 13.39
CA LYS A 104 -5.53 -15.10 13.51
C LYS A 104 -4.32 -15.93 13.09
N LYS A 105 -3.40 -15.37 12.30
CA LYS A 105 -2.15 -15.98 11.83
C LYS A 105 -0.91 -15.58 12.66
N GLN A 106 -1.12 -14.91 13.80
CA GLN A 106 -0.08 -14.48 14.76
C GLN A 106 0.91 -13.43 14.23
N TYR A 107 0.55 -12.67 13.20
CA TYR A 107 1.33 -11.50 12.81
C TYR A 107 1.07 -10.35 13.79
N LYS A 108 2.16 -9.79 14.36
CA LYS A 108 2.09 -8.63 15.26
C LYS A 108 2.25 -7.31 14.51
N LYS A 109 3.02 -7.32 13.44
CA LYS A 109 3.33 -6.17 12.61
C LYS A 109 3.29 -6.58 11.15
N ILE A 110 2.73 -5.75 10.30
CA ILE A 110 2.64 -5.98 8.85
C ILE A 110 3.01 -4.72 8.08
N LEU A 111 3.46 -4.90 6.84
CA LEU A 111 3.70 -3.83 5.89
C LEU A 111 2.66 -3.94 4.77
N TYR A 112 1.75 -2.97 4.69
CA TYR A 112 0.82 -2.84 3.57
C TYR A 112 1.44 -2.01 2.45
N ILE A 113 1.33 -2.45 1.21
CA ILE A 113 1.79 -1.72 0.02
C ILE A 113 0.79 -1.93 -1.12
N ASP A 114 0.32 -0.85 -1.73
CA ASP A 114 -0.53 -0.90 -2.92
C ASP A 114 0.21 -1.49 -4.14
N ALA A 115 -0.53 -2.18 -5.01
CA ALA A 115 0.02 -2.89 -6.17
C ALA A 115 0.60 -1.95 -7.25
N ASP A 116 0.20 -0.68 -7.28
CA ASP A 116 0.62 0.36 -8.22
C ASP A 116 1.86 1.14 -7.74
N THR A 117 2.81 0.41 -7.16
CA THR A 117 4.04 0.98 -6.62
C THR A 117 5.30 0.44 -7.32
N LEU A 118 6.36 1.24 -7.26
CA LEU A 118 7.71 0.87 -7.72
C LEU A 118 8.68 0.99 -6.55
N ILE A 119 9.26 -0.13 -6.14
CA ILE A 119 10.16 -0.18 -4.98
C ILE A 119 11.60 0.08 -5.43
N LEU A 120 12.27 1.04 -4.77
CA LEU A 120 13.61 1.53 -5.12
C LEU A 120 14.64 1.39 -4.00
N ASP A 121 14.22 1.05 -2.77
CA ASP A 121 15.10 0.81 -1.63
C ASP A 121 14.62 -0.39 -0.81
N ASP A 122 15.46 -0.89 0.10
CA ASP A 122 15.18 -2.05 0.95
C ASP A 122 14.04 -1.74 1.95
N ILE A 123 12.92 -2.44 1.77
CA ILE A 123 11.72 -2.27 2.60
C ILE A 123 11.92 -2.70 4.06
N GLN A 124 12.97 -3.44 4.37
CA GLN A 124 13.32 -3.77 5.74
C GLN A 124 13.57 -2.51 6.56
N LYS A 125 14.16 -1.48 5.97
CA LYS A 125 14.39 -0.17 6.61
C LYS A 125 13.07 0.53 6.99
N LEU A 126 12.02 0.36 6.18
CA LEU A 126 10.69 0.88 6.49
C LEU A 126 10.02 0.04 7.57
N TYR A 127 10.03 -1.29 7.41
CA TYR A 127 9.40 -2.22 8.35
C TYR A 127 9.96 -2.12 9.77
N GLN A 128 11.25 -1.81 9.91
CA GLN A 128 11.93 -1.67 11.20
C GLN A 128 11.68 -0.34 11.91
N GLN A 129 11.07 0.66 11.25
CA GLN A 129 10.81 1.94 11.92
C GLN A 129 9.88 1.76 13.12
N ASP A 130 10.16 2.55 14.15
CA ASP A 130 9.31 2.62 15.34
C ASP A 130 8.02 3.36 15.01
N LEU A 131 6.92 2.87 15.53
CA LEU A 131 5.61 3.52 15.44
C LEU A 131 5.38 4.53 16.58
N GLU A 132 6.33 4.69 17.48
CA GLU A 132 6.26 5.59 18.65
C GLU A 132 4.97 5.42 19.47
N GLY A 133 4.55 4.16 19.62
CA GLY A 133 3.32 3.84 20.34
C GLY A 133 2.03 4.07 19.56
N LYS A 134 2.09 4.43 18.28
CA LYS A 134 0.92 4.59 17.40
C LYS A 134 0.49 3.26 16.80
N THR A 135 -0.72 3.23 16.26
CA THR A 135 -1.30 2.04 15.62
C THR A 135 -0.73 1.79 14.25
N ILE A 136 -0.43 2.86 13.50
CA ILE A 136 0.19 2.77 12.19
C ILE A 136 1.32 3.79 12.01
N GLY A 137 2.25 3.49 11.11
CA GLY A 137 3.14 4.46 10.49
C GLY A 137 2.77 4.62 9.02
N ALA A 138 2.65 5.86 8.57
CA ALA A 138 2.21 6.18 7.21
C ALA A 138 2.87 7.47 6.70
N ILE A 139 2.55 7.89 5.50
CA ILE A 139 3.08 9.10 4.89
C ILE A 139 1.94 10.08 4.60
N ILE A 140 2.17 11.35 4.90
CA ILE A 140 1.24 12.43 4.63
C ILE A 140 0.77 12.44 3.16
N ASP A 141 -0.52 12.72 2.94
CA ASP A 141 -1.08 13.04 1.62
C ASP A 141 -1.18 14.57 1.49
N PRO A 142 -0.27 15.21 0.76
CA PRO A 142 -0.18 16.67 0.72
C PRO A 142 -1.38 17.33 0.02
N GLY A 143 -2.10 16.59 -0.81
CA GLY A 143 -3.29 17.08 -1.52
C GLY A 143 -4.54 17.18 -0.63
N GLN A 144 -4.48 16.64 0.59
CA GLN A 144 -5.67 16.44 1.44
C GLN A 144 -5.63 17.22 2.76
N THR A 145 -5.01 18.39 2.80
CA THR A 145 -4.81 19.18 4.02
C THR A 145 -6.10 19.58 4.75
N LYS A 146 -7.25 19.64 4.06
CA LYS A 146 -8.57 19.96 4.63
C LYS A 146 -9.50 18.74 4.73
N ALA A 147 -9.03 17.56 4.44
CA ALA A 147 -9.88 16.38 4.39
C ALA A 147 -10.44 16.00 5.78
N LEU A 148 -9.65 16.14 6.84
CA LEU A 148 -10.12 15.86 8.21
C LEU A 148 -11.29 16.77 8.62
N GLU A 149 -11.27 18.07 8.26
CA GLU A 149 -12.39 19.00 8.47
C GLU A 149 -13.65 18.51 7.74
N ARG A 150 -13.54 18.14 6.45
CA ARG A 150 -14.64 17.56 5.65
C ARG A 150 -15.22 16.31 6.31
N LEU A 151 -14.36 15.47 6.84
CA LEU A 151 -14.74 14.23 7.53
C LEU A 151 -15.35 14.49 8.93
N GLY A 152 -15.36 15.73 9.39
CA GLY A 152 -15.90 16.11 10.70
C GLY A 152 -14.99 15.73 11.86
N VAL A 153 -13.69 15.63 11.60
CA VAL A 153 -12.66 15.35 12.61
C VAL A 153 -12.02 16.67 13.03
N ASP A 154 -12.21 17.03 14.28
CA ASP A 154 -11.55 18.18 14.90
C ASP A 154 -10.17 17.78 15.42
N SER A 155 -9.20 17.79 14.52
CA SER A 155 -7.81 17.46 14.81
C SER A 155 -6.85 18.40 14.10
N LYS A 156 -5.68 18.64 14.72
CA LYS A 156 -4.55 19.34 14.08
C LYS A 156 -3.61 18.39 13.35
N ASP A 157 -3.95 17.11 13.29
CA ASP A 157 -3.20 16.09 12.61
C ASP A 157 -3.28 16.27 11.09
N TYR A 158 -2.38 15.60 10.38
CA TYR A 158 -2.40 15.58 8.92
C TYR A 158 -3.15 14.35 8.42
N TYR A 159 -3.63 14.45 7.20
CA TYR A 159 -4.23 13.33 6.49
C TYR A 159 -3.13 12.47 5.85
N PHE A 160 -3.17 11.14 6.04
CA PHE A 160 -2.18 10.22 5.47
C PHE A 160 -2.71 9.50 4.23
N ASN A 161 -1.79 9.11 3.34
CA ASN A 161 -2.08 8.22 2.23
C ASN A 161 -2.03 6.76 2.72
N SER A 162 -3.07 5.99 2.43
CA SER A 162 -3.25 4.61 2.89
C SER A 162 -2.53 3.55 2.05
N GLY A 163 -1.86 3.93 0.97
CA GLY A 163 -1.23 2.99 0.03
C GLY A 163 0.10 2.40 0.50
N VAL A 164 0.72 2.99 1.54
CA VAL A 164 1.91 2.42 2.21
C VAL A 164 1.77 2.65 3.71
N MET A 165 1.62 1.55 4.46
CA MET A 165 1.45 1.60 5.91
C MET A 165 2.22 0.48 6.61
N VAL A 166 2.90 0.81 7.71
CA VAL A 166 3.36 -0.17 8.69
C VAL A 166 2.30 -0.23 9.79
N ILE A 167 1.78 -1.41 10.10
CA ILE A 167 0.62 -1.58 10.98
C ILE A 167 0.98 -2.46 12.17
N ASP A 168 0.73 -1.96 13.38
CA ASP A 168 0.70 -2.76 14.61
C ASP A 168 -0.65 -3.49 14.68
N VAL A 169 -0.62 -4.79 14.42
CA VAL A 169 -1.83 -5.63 14.34
C VAL A 169 -2.50 -5.80 15.69
N ASP A 170 -1.73 -5.87 16.77
CA ASP A 170 -2.26 -6.02 18.11
C ASP A 170 -3.02 -4.75 18.53
N ARG A 171 -2.43 -3.56 18.31
CA ARG A 171 -3.09 -2.27 18.60
C ARG A 171 -4.31 -2.04 17.73
N TRP A 172 -4.22 -2.36 16.42
CA TRP A 172 -5.36 -2.26 15.50
C TRP A 172 -6.57 -3.04 16.01
N ASN A 173 -6.35 -4.28 16.45
CA ASN A 173 -7.42 -5.14 16.94
C ASN A 173 -7.91 -4.72 18.34
N GLN A 174 -7.01 -4.34 19.26
CA GLN A 174 -7.38 -3.84 20.59
C GLN A 174 -8.23 -2.58 20.53
N GLN A 175 -7.98 -1.72 19.55
CA GLN A 175 -8.72 -0.47 19.35
C GLN A 175 -9.95 -0.64 18.43
N GLU A 176 -10.23 -1.86 17.94
CA GLU A 176 -11.37 -2.17 17.07
C GLU A 176 -11.41 -1.30 15.80
N ILE A 177 -10.23 -1.04 15.19
CA ILE A 177 -10.11 -0.12 14.06
C ILE A 177 -10.97 -0.59 12.87
N THR A 178 -10.99 -1.89 12.57
CA THR A 178 -11.83 -2.44 11.49
C THR A 178 -13.30 -2.08 11.70
N GLU A 179 -13.83 -2.35 12.90
CA GLU A 179 -15.24 -2.13 13.24
C GLU A 179 -15.60 -0.64 13.22
N LYS A 180 -14.73 0.19 13.77
CA LYS A 180 -14.91 1.66 13.77
C LYS A 180 -14.89 2.22 12.35
N THR A 181 -13.98 1.75 11.49
CA THR A 181 -13.87 2.21 10.11
C THR A 181 -15.10 1.82 9.30
N ILE A 182 -15.56 0.57 9.42
CA ILE A 182 -16.79 0.09 8.80
C ILE A 182 -18.01 0.90 9.31
N SER A 183 -18.10 1.15 10.62
CA SER A 183 -19.17 1.96 11.20
C SER A 183 -19.14 3.39 10.69
N TYR A 184 -17.94 3.98 10.52
CA TYR A 184 -17.78 5.31 9.99
C TYR A 184 -18.26 5.41 8.53
N LEU A 185 -17.85 4.47 7.67
CA LEU A 185 -18.32 4.38 6.28
C LEU A 185 -19.84 4.31 6.19
N LYS A 186 -20.49 3.47 7.00
CA LYS A 186 -21.96 3.33 7.03
C LYS A 186 -22.68 4.61 7.46
N LYS A 187 -22.09 5.39 8.38
CA LYS A 187 -22.72 6.59 8.94
C LYS A 187 -22.46 7.87 8.15
N HIS A 188 -21.35 7.93 7.43
CA HIS A 188 -20.81 9.14 6.84
C HIS A 188 -20.47 8.99 5.35
N GLY A 189 -21.19 8.12 4.63
CA GLY A 189 -20.98 7.89 3.21
C GLY A 189 -21.07 9.16 2.36
N ASP A 190 -21.90 10.13 2.77
CA ASP A 190 -22.05 11.45 2.17
C ASP A 190 -20.78 12.32 2.25
N LYS A 191 -19.85 12.04 3.16
CA LYS A 191 -18.58 12.76 3.34
C LYS A 191 -17.39 12.06 2.67
N ILE A 192 -17.58 10.83 2.19
CA ILE A 192 -16.53 10.00 1.62
C ILE A 192 -16.26 10.40 0.17
N ILE A 193 -15.01 10.69 -0.13
CA ILE A 193 -14.50 10.96 -1.50
C ILE A 193 -13.42 9.92 -1.84
N TYR A 194 -12.50 9.67 -0.92
CA TYR A 194 -11.36 8.75 -1.08
C TYR A 194 -11.57 7.44 -0.32
N HIS A 195 -12.81 6.96 -0.30
CA HIS A 195 -13.24 5.63 0.13
C HIS A 195 -12.65 5.18 1.48
N ASP A 196 -11.91 4.08 1.48
CA ASP A 196 -11.27 3.52 2.66
C ASP A 196 -10.21 4.46 3.26
N GLN A 197 -9.49 5.23 2.44
CA GLN A 197 -8.50 6.20 2.93
C GLN A 197 -9.15 7.28 3.80
N ASP A 198 -10.30 7.81 3.39
CA ASP A 198 -11.07 8.79 4.17
C ASP A 198 -11.50 8.20 5.52
N ALA A 199 -12.08 7.00 5.49
CA ALA A 199 -12.58 6.36 6.70
C ALA A 199 -11.45 5.98 7.67
N LEU A 200 -10.32 5.49 7.16
CA LEU A 200 -9.14 5.21 7.96
C LEU A 200 -8.58 6.48 8.61
N ASN A 201 -8.49 7.59 7.86
CA ASN A 201 -8.05 8.86 8.40
C ASN A 201 -9.00 9.41 9.46
N ALA A 202 -10.32 9.25 9.28
CA ALA A 202 -11.31 9.67 10.27
C ALA A 202 -11.26 8.87 11.58
N VAL A 203 -10.80 7.62 11.53
CA VAL A 203 -10.71 6.74 12.70
C VAL A 203 -9.34 6.76 13.36
N LEU A 204 -8.28 6.89 12.56
CA LEU A 204 -6.87 6.80 12.99
C LEU A 204 -6.20 8.17 13.21
N TYR A 205 -6.95 9.29 13.11
CA TYR A 205 -6.35 10.57 13.47
C TYR A 205 -5.74 10.48 14.89
N GLU A 206 -4.59 11.13 15.11
CA GLU A 206 -3.80 11.02 16.34
C GLU A 206 -3.27 9.60 16.68
N GLN A 207 -3.60 8.57 15.89
CA GLN A 207 -3.14 7.19 16.09
C GLN A 207 -2.12 6.74 15.03
N TRP A 208 -1.62 7.64 14.18
CA TRP A 208 -0.61 7.35 13.19
C TRP A 208 0.68 8.12 13.44
N HIS A 209 1.82 7.52 13.06
CA HIS A 209 3.15 8.13 13.12
C HIS A 209 3.60 8.53 11.70
N PRO A 210 3.99 9.80 11.45
CA PRO A 210 4.43 10.24 10.14
C PRO A 210 5.83 9.73 9.83
N PHE A 211 5.96 8.92 8.79
CA PHE A 211 7.23 8.52 8.24
C PHE A 211 7.73 9.50 7.18
N HIS A 212 9.03 9.40 6.84
CA HIS A 212 9.65 10.24 5.83
C HIS A 212 8.98 10.01 4.45
N PRO A 213 8.64 11.09 3.69
CA PRO A 213 7.91 11.00 2.42
C PRO A 213 8.54 10.09 1.37
N ARG A 214 9.85 9.87 1.40
CA ARG A 214 10.55 8.96 0.48
C ARG A 214 9.94 7.54 0.42
N TRP A 215 9.23 7.12 1.47
CA TRP A 215 8.61 5.80 1.57
C TRP A 215 7.22 5.70 0.91
N ASN A 216 6.69 6.81 0.42
CA ASN A 216 5.47 6.84 -0.38
C ASN A 216 5.45 8.13 -1.22
N MET A 217 6.34 8.19 -2.22
CA MET A 217 6.42 9.32 -3.14
C MET A 217 5.28 9.25 -4.14
N GLN A 218 4.15 9.82 -3.73
CA GLN A 218 2.94 9.93 -4.53
C GLN A 218 3.17 10.80 -5.76
N ALA A 219 2.38 10.63 -6.82
CA ALA A 219 2.51 11.40 -8.05
C ALA A 219 2.51 12.93 -7.81
N SER A 220 1.71 13.40 -6.84
CA SER A 220 1.65 14.81 -6.41
C SER A 220 2.95 15.29 -5.75
N LEU A 221 3.61 14.44 -4.96
CA LEU A 221 4.90 14.76 -4.32
C LEU A 221 6.05 14.77 -5.33
N VAL A 222 6.04 13.82 -6.28
CA VAL A 222 7.04 13.76 -7.35
C VAL A 222 6.98 14.99 -8.23
N SER A 223 5.77 15.44 -8.59
CA SER A 223 5.54 16.60 -9.46
C SER A 223 5.58 17.96 -8.76
N ASP A 224 5.79 17.99 -7.44
CA ASP A 224 5.80 19.21 -6.61
C ASP A 224 4.52 20.07 -6.71
N LYS A 225 3.37 19.43 -6.90
CA LYS A 225 2.10 20.13 -7.15
C LYS A 225 1.45 20.73 -5.91
N HIS A 226 1.84 20.28 -4.71
CA HIS A 226 1.22 20.73 -3.46
C HIS A 226 2.25 21.33 -2.50
N PRO A 227 1.94 22.48 -1.88
CA PRO A 227 2.82 23.08 -0.89
C PRO A 227 2.97 22.17 0.33
N ALA A 228 4.17 22.15 0.88
CA ALA A 228 4.43 21.47 2.14
C ALA A 228 3.79 22.24 3.32
N PRO A 229 3.21 21.53 4.30
CA PRO A 229 2.54 22.18 5.43
C PRO A 229 3.51 22.92 6.37
N THR A 230 4.78 22.53 6.39
CA THR A 230 5.84 23.16 7.19
C THR A 230 7.17 23.16 6.44
N GLU A 231 8.14 23.96 6.89
CA GLU A 231 9.52 23.96 6.32
C GLU A 231 10.20 22.58 6.53
N ALA A 232 9.90 21.86 7.60
CA ALA A 232 10.42 20.50 7.81
C ALA A 232 9.91 19.55 6.74
N TYR A 233 8.60 19.59 6.41
CA TYR A 233 8.04 18.78 5.32
C TYR A 233 8.56 19.22 3.95
N LYS A 234 8.79 20.51 3.72
CA LYS A 234 9.37 21.01 2.49
C LYS A 234 10.77 20.42 2.22
N LYS A 235 11.60 20.39 3.27
CA LYS A 235 12.91 19.72 3.21
C LYS A 235 12.76 18.23 2.95
N ALA A 236 11.89 17.55 3.69
CA ALA A 236 11.65 16.11 3.53
C ALA A 236 11.08 15.73 2.14
N TYR A 237 10.22 16.58 1.55
CA TYR A 237 9.72 16.38 0.19
C TYR A 237 10.84 16.47 -0.84
N LYS A 238 11.73 17.47 -0.69
CA LYS A 238 12.92 17.61 -1.56
C LYS A 238 13.83 16.37 -1.45
N GLU A 239 14.18 15.96 -0.24
CA GLU A 239 14.98 14.76 0.02
C GLU A 239 14.33 13.49 -0.56
N GLY A 240 13.00 13.37 -0.42
CA GLY A 240 12.22 12.28 -0.99
C GLY A 240 12.27 12.23 -2.51
N ARG A 241 12.21 13.39 -3.20
CA ARG A 241 12.37 13.46 -4.66
C ARG A 241 13.78 13.10 -5.13
N GLU A 242 14.80 13.52 -4.40
CA GLU A 242 16.19 13.22 -4.71
C GLU A 242 16.56 11.73 -4.47
N ASN A 243 15.94 11.10 -3.47
CA ASN A 243 16.23 9.72 -3.11
C ASN A 243 14.94 8.96 -2.70
N PRO A 244 14.02 8.70 -3.65
CA PRO A 244 12.79 7.99 -3.36
C PRO A 244 13.05 6.52 -3.04
N ALA A 245 12.31 5.98 -2.08
CA ALA A 245 12.36 4.57 -1.73
C ALA A 245 11.17 3.77 -2.31
N ILE A 246 9.99 4.40 -2.35
CA ILE A 246 8.80 3.85 -3.00
C ILE A 246 8.17 4.98 -3.82
N ILE A 247 8.00 4.76 -5.12
CA ILE A 247 7.15 5.58 -5.98
C ILE A 247 5.77 4.97 -5.98
N HIS A 248 4.75 5.78 -5.73
CA HIS A 248 3.36 5.36 -5.74
C HIS A 248 2.60 6.16 -6.79
N PHE A 249 2.11 5.47 -7.81
CA PHE A 249 1.36 6.06 -8.92
C PHE A 249 -0.10 6.26 -8.51
N THR A 250 -0.32 7.17 -7.54
CA THR A 250 -1.66 7.50 -7.02
C THR A 250 -2.56 8.14 -8.07
N GLY A 251 -3.88 8.01 -7.88
CA GLY A 251 -4.88 8.60 -8.76
C GLY A 251 -5.24 7.75 -9.97
N HIS A 252 -6.01 8.33 -10.88
CA HIS A 252 -6.53 7.66 -12.07
C HIS A 252 -5.45 7.40 -13.13
N ASP A 253 -4.55 8.37 -13.32
CA ASP A 253 -3.52 8.28 -14.35
C ASP A 253 -2.38 7.36 -13.90
N LYS A 254 -2.16 6.31 -14.66
CA LYS A 254 -1.18 5.27 -14.36
C LYS A 254 -0.13 5.18 -15.46
N PRO A 255 1.11 4.74 -15.17
CA PRO A 255 2.17 4.58 -16.18
C PRO A 255 1.78 3.76 -17.38
N TRP A 256 0.85 2.84 -17.21
CA TRP A 256 0.41 1.89 -18.23
C TRP A 256 -0.83 2.35 -19.03
N ASN A 257 -1.39 3.52 -18.72
CA ASN A 257 -2.53 4.06 -19.48
C ASN A 257 -2.34 5.52 -19.89
N THR A 258 -2.63 6.47 -19.00
CA THR A 258 -2.77 7.90 -19.34
C THR A 258 -1.72 8.80 -18.69
N LEU A 259 -0.87 8.26 -17.80
CA LEU A 259 0.15 9.07 -17.13
C LEU A 259 1.25 9.46 -18.13
N GLU A 260 1.40 10.77 -18.34
CA GLU A 260 2.42 11.36 -19.18
C GLU A 260 3.43 12.15 -18.32
N ASP A 261 4.66 12.28 -18.80
CA ASP A 261 5.73 13.11 -18.20
C ASP A 261 6.11 12.76 -16.74
N HIS A 262 5.76 11.57 -16.26
CA HIS A 262 6.19 11.14 -14.93
C HIS A 262 7.64 10.61 -14.98
N PRO A 263 8.55 11.09 -14.12
CA PRO A 263 9.99 10.73 -14.20
C PRO A 263 10.29 9.24 -14.13
N PHE A 264 9.39 8.44 -13.57
CA PHE A 264 9.54 6.99 -13.41
C PHE A 264 8.68 6.17 -14.37
N GLN A 265 7.96 6.80 -15.30
CA GLN A 265 7.08 6.10 -16.25
C GLN A 265 7.86 5.14 -17.14
N GLU A 266 8.91 5.63 -17.81
CA GLU A 266 9.72 4.80 -18.71
C GLU A 266 10.32 3.59 -17.98
N LYS A 267 10.91 3.82 -16.79
CA LYS A 267 11.45 2.75 -15.95
C LYS A 267 10.39 1.73 -15.54
N TYR A 268 9.20 2.20 -15.18
CA TYR A 268 8.08 1.31 -14.82
C TYR A 268 7.66 0.46 -16.01
N MET A 269 7.46 1.07 -17.20
CA MET A 269 7.05 0.39 -18.41
C MET A 269 8.10 -0.62 -18.92
N GLU A 270 9.39 -0.29 -18.76
CA GLU A 270 10.47 -1.26 -19.06
C GLU A 270 10.36 -2.53 -18.20
N LEU A 271 10.10 -2.36 -16.89
CA LEU A 271 9.94 -3.48 -15.96
C LEU A 271 8.67 -4.27 -16.23
N LEU A 272 7.56 -3.60 -16.51
CA LEU A 272 6.30 -4.23 -16.87
C LEU A 272 6.45 -5.08 -18.14
N ASN A 273 7.07 -4.53 -19.20
CA ASN A 273 7.32 -5.23 -20.46
C ASN A 273 8.24 -6.46 -20.30
N LYS A 274 9.12 -6.44 -19.30
CA LYS A 274 9.98 -7.59 -18.96
C LYS A 274 9.30 -8.61 -18.05
N SER A 275 8.12 -8.29 -17.50
CA SER A 275 7.39 -9.18 -16.60
C SER A 275 6.90 -10.46 -17.32
N ILE A 276 6.65 -11.49 -16.53
CA ILE A 276 6.08 -12.75 -17.05
C ILE A 276 4.68 -12.58 -17.63
N PHE A 277 3.97 -11.52 -17.24
CA PHE A 277 2.64 -11.21 -17.74
C PHE A 277 2.64 -10.68 -19.17
N MET A 278 3.72 -10.00 -19.60
CA MET A 278 3.85 -9.41 -20.94
C MET A 278 4.61 -10.32 -21.91
N LYS A 279 5.27 -11.36 -21.41
CA LYS A 279 5.93 -12.34 -22.28
C LYS A 279 4.87 -13.17 -22.99
N THR A 280 4.72 -12.99 -24.30
CA THR A 280 3.92 -13.88 -25.16
C THR A 280 4.50 -15.29 -25.02
N VAL A 281 3.68 -16.25 -24.58
CA VAL A 281 4.06 -17.66 -24.62
C VAL A 281 4.14 -18.02 -26.10
N ASN A 282 5.32 -18.05 -26.69
CA ASN A 282 5.54 -18.72 -27.93
C ASN A 282 5.31 -20.23 -27.68
N VAL A 283 4.08 -20.68 -27.81
CA VAL A 283 3.77 -22.10 -27.89
C VAL A 283 4.40 -22.57 -29.23
N LYS A 284 5.53 -23.25 -29.10
CA LYS A 284 6.10 -24.05 -30.21
C LYS A 284 5.36 -25.36 -30.30
#